data_3a4d896a34c4a472224830c75387dc73
#
_entry.id   3a4d896a34c4a472224830c75387dc73
#
_cell.length_a   1.000
_cell.length_b   1.000
_cell.length_c   1.000
_cell.angle_alpha   90.00
_cell.angle_beta   90.00
_cell.angle_gamma   90.00
#
_symmetry.space_group_name_H-M   'P 1'
#
loop_
_entity.id
_entity.type
_entity.pdbx_description
1 polymer ?
#
loop_
_entity_poly.entity_id
_entity_poly.type
_entity_poly.pdbx_seq_one_letter_code
_entity_poly.pdbx_strand_id
1 'polypeptide(L)'
;MAHLRCDFKSNVLDMNTSMTVILPEDRCIKEANVVYLFHGLSDDSTGWTRYTNVERYARELGVVLVIPEVQRSFYTDMKHGLNYFSYVSDELREICSNFFSLSTDKKKNHVMGFSMGGYGALKCAL
;
A
#
# COMPACT_ATOMS: atom_id res chain seq x y z
N MET A 1 -8.41 14.46 5.99
CA MET A 1 -7.41 13.54 5.38
C MET A 1 -7.14 13.96 3.95
N ALA A 2 -5.89 14.01 3.57
CA ALA A 2 -5.53 14.18 2.17
C ALA A 2 -5.64 12.83 1.45
N HIS A 3 -6.40 12.79 0.38
CA HIS A 3 -6.59 11.61 -0.46
C HIS A 3 -5.85 11.84 -1.78
N LEU A 4 -4.80 11.08 -2.01
CA LEU A 4 -3.95 11.24 -3.18
C LEU A 4 -3.98 9.98 -4.04
N ARG A 5 -4.03 10.18 -5.35
CA ARG A 5 -3.69 9.14 -6.32
C ARG A 5 -2.27 9.41 -6.82
N CYS A 6 -1.43 8.43 -6.70
CA CYS A 6 -0.04 8.52 -7.17
C CYS A 6 0.18 7.55 -8.31
N ASP A 7 0.44 8.07 -9.49
CA ASP A 7 0.85 7.30 -10.65
C ASP A 7 2.37 7.44 -10.79
N PHE A 8 3.09 6.33 -10.89
CA PHE A 8 4.55 6.33 -10.89
C PHE A 8 5.10 5.13 -11.63
N LYS A 9 6.38 5.18 -11.99
CA LYS A 9 7.06 4.03 -12.57
C LYS A 9 7.68 3.17 -11.47
N SER A 10 7.33 1.89 -11.45
CA SER A 10 8.00 0.88 -10.64
C SER A 10 9.16 0.28 -11.43
N ASN A 11 10.34 0.23 -10.81
CA ASN A 11 11.50 -0.42 -11.41
C ASN A 11 11.39 -1.94 -11.33
N VAL A 12 10.86 -2.47 -10.23
CA VAL A 12 10.66 -3.92 -10.06
C VAL A 12 9.65 -4.47 -11.06
N LEU A 13 8.54 -3.74 -11.28
CA LEU A 13 7.53 -4.13 -12.26
C LEU A 13 7.89 -3.72 -13.69
N ASP A 14 8.85 -2.83 -13.85
CA ASP A 14 9.25 -2.21 -15.11
C ASP A 14 8.07 -1.64 -15.91
N MET A 15 7.16 -0.99 -15.21
CA MET A 15 6.00 -0.34 -15.82
C MET A 15 5.45 0.75 -14.90
N ASN A 16 4.59 1.60 -15.46
CA ASN A 16 3.80 2.53 -14.68
C ASN A 16 2.71 1.79 -13.90
N THR A 17 2.53 2.18 -12.67
CA THR A 17 1.50 1.66 -11.78
C THR A 17 0.93 2.78 -10.93
N SER A 18 0.02 2.46 -10.06
CA SER A 18 -0.63 3.46 -9.21
C SER A 18 -0.79 2.98 -7.78
N MET A 19 -0.96 3.95 -6.89
CA MET A 19 -1.37 3.70 -5.52
C MET A 19 -2.30 4.82 -5.05
N THR A 20 -3.16 4.51 -4.10
CA THR A 20 -3.90 5.50 -3.34
C THR A 20 -3.21 5.71 -2.01
N VAL A 21 -3.00 6.97 -1.62
CA VAL A 21 -2.36 7.33 -0.36
C VAL A 21 -3.27 8.25 0.42
N ILE A 22 -3.53 7.92 1.67
CA ILE A 22 -4.32 8.73 2.59
C ILE A 22 -3.39 9.26 3.66
N LEU A 23 -3.28 10.58 3.76
CA LEU A 23 -2.38 11.25 4.69
C LEU A 23 -3.15 12.08 5.72
N PRO A 24 -2.83 11.97 7.03
CA PRO A 24 -3.37 12.89 8.03
C PRO A 24 -2.78 14.28 7.84
N GLU A 25 -3.64 15.31 7.85
CA GLU A 25 -3.23 16.70 7.65
C GLU A 25 -2.77 17.38 8.94
N ASP A 26 -3.21 16.87 10.06
CA ASP A 26 -3.11 17.49 11.37
C ASP A 26 -1.97 16.96 12.25
N ARG A 27 -1.06 16.17 11.67
CA ARG A 27 0.04 15.57 12.44
C ARG A 27 1.28 15.31 11.58
N CYS A 28 2.38 15.02 12.26
CA CYS A 28 3.66 14.73 11.60
C CYS A 28 3.61 13.37 10.90
N ILE A 29 3.69 13.37 9.58
CA ILE A 29 3.64 12.14 8.76
C ILE A 29 4.83 11.23 9.04
N LYS A 30 6.01 11.79 9.32
CA LYS A 30 7.24 11.01 9.57
C LYS A 30 7.13 10.10 10.79
N GLU A 31 6.28 10.46 11.75
CA GLU A 31 6.10 9.72 13.00
C GLU A 31 4.84 8.85 13.01
N ALA A 32 4.00 8.98 11.99
CA ALA A 32 2.75 8.24 11.90
C ALA A 32 2.99 6.76 11.61
N ASN A 33 2.11 5.92 12.13
CA ASN A 33 2.02 4.54 11.69
C ASN A 33 1.53 4.48 10.25
N VAL A 34 2.11 3.57 9.48
CA VAL A 34 1.76 3.35 8.08
C VAL A 34 1.11 1.97 7.93
N VAL A 35 -0.04 1.94 7.30
CA VAL A 35 -0.74 0.69 6.99
C VAL A 35 -0.74 0.49 5.48
N TYR A 36 -0.07 -0.55 5.02
CA TYR A 36 -0.12 -1.00 3.64
C TYR A 36 -1.34 -1.90 3.51
N LEU A 37 -2.35 -1.42 2.79
CA LEU A 37 -3.67 -2.03 2.72
C LEU A 37 -3.88 -2.68 1.36
N PHE A 38 -3.92 -3.99 1.34
CA PHE A 38 -3.91 -4.80 0.14
C PHE A 38 -5.31 -5.18 -0.32
N HIS A 39 -5.62 -4.90 -1.59
CA HIS A 39 -6.92 -5.20 -2.19
C HIS A 39 -7.07 -6.69 -2.52
N GLY A 40 -8.31 -7.11 -2.72
CA GLY A 40 -8.67 -8.47 -3.11
C GLY A 40 -8.66 -8.69 -4.62
N LEU A 41 -8.99 -9.91 -5.01
CA LEU A 41 -9.08 -10.30 -6.42
C LEU A 41 -10.17 -9.48 -7.13
N SER A 42 -9.88 -9.05 -8.34
CA SER A 42 -10.77 -8.22 -9.17
C SER A 42 -11.01 -6.80 -8.66
N ASP A 43 -10.26 -6.38 -7.66
CA ASP A 43 -10.28 -5.03 -7.15
C ASP A 43 -9.04 -4.25 -7.64
N ASP A 44 -8.87 -3.03 -7.19
CA ASP A 44 -7.75 -2.16 -7.53
C ASP A 44 -7.39 -1.23 -6.37
N SER A 45 -6.47 -0.30 -6.61
CA SER A 45 -6.02 0.66 -5.59
C SER A 45 -7.11 1.64 -5.13
N THR A 46 -8.27 1.66 -5.75
CA THR A 46 -9.38 2.56 -5.40
C THR A 46 -10.47 1.89 -4.56
N GLY A 47 -10.52 0.56 -4.53
CA GLY A 47 -11.65 -0.19 -3.97
C GLY A 47 -11.87 0.05 -2.48
N TRP A 48 -10.81 0.04 -1.69
CA TRP A 48 -10.92 0.26 -0.25
C TRP A 48 -11.57 1.60 0.11
N THR A 49 -11.23 2.66 -0.59
CA THR A 49 -11.78 3.99 -0.32
C THR A 49 -13.17 4.19 -0.91
N ARG A 50 -13.48 3.52 -2.03
CA ARG A 50 -14.80 3.65 -2.70
C ARG A 50 -15.89 2.85 -2.00
N TYR A 51 -15.57 1.69 -1.45
CA TYR A 51 -16.58 0.75 -0.95
C TYR A 51 -16.58 0.59 0.57
N THR A 52 -15.66 1.25 1.29
CA THR A 52 -15.58 1.15 2.75
C THR A 52 -15.37 2.52 3.39
N ASN A 53 -15.48 2.55 4.73
CA ASN A 53 -15.19 3.73 5.54
C ASN A 53 -13.73 3.79 6.04
N VAL A 54 -12.81 3.14 5.32
CA VAL A 54 -11.42 3.01 5.77
C VAL A 54 -10.74 4.36 5.97
N GLU A 55 -11.03 5.33 5.13
CA GLU A 55 -10.48 6.70 5.26
C GLU A 55 -10.90 7.35 6.58
N ARG A 56 -12.16 7.19 6.98
CA ARG A 56 -12.66 7.69 8.24
C ARG A 56 -11.95 7.03 9.44
N TYR A 57 -11.77 5.72 9.40
CA TYR A 57 -11.06 5.01 10.47
C TYR A 57 -9.59 5.42 10.53
N ALA A 58 -8.94 5.58 9.39
CA ALA A 58 -7.56 6.07 9.32
C ALA A 58 -7.42 7.45 9.94
N ARG A 59 -8.38 8.34 9.69
CA ARG A 59 -8.42 9.67 10.29
C ARG A 59 -8.52 9.59 11.82
N GLU A 60 -9.44 8.78 12.34
CA GLU A 60 -9.65 8.63 13.78
C GLU A 60 -8.39 8.08 14.48
N LEU A 61 -7.71 7.13 13.83
CA LEU A 61 -6.49 6.50 14.36
C LEU A 61 -5.22 7.33 14.07
N GLY A 62 -5.28 8.28 13.15
CA GLY A 62 -4.13 9.08 12.77
C GLY A 62 -3.05 8.29 12.02
N VAL A 63 -3.44 7.31 11.24
CA VAL A 63 -2.52 6.49 10.45
C VAL A 63 -2.49 6.90 8.99
N VAL A 64 -1.37 6.62 8.33
CA VAL A 64 -1.24 6.74 6.88
C VAL A 64 -1.70 5.43 6.24
N LEU A 65 -2.49 5.51 5.19
CA LEU A 65 -2.83 4.34 4.37
C LEU A 65 -2.09 4.40 3.04
N VAL A 66 -1.51 3.29 2.64
CA VAL A 66 -0.91 3.10 1.31
C VAL A 66 -1.60 1.89 0.67
N ILE A 67 -2.28 2.13 -0.43
CA ILE A 67 -3.09 1.12 -1.11
C ILE A 67 -2.52 0.92 -2.52
N PRO A 68 -1.63 -0.07 -2.71
CA PRO A 68 -1.02 -0.32 -4.02
C PRO A 68 -1.98 -1.03 -4.97
N GLU A 69 -1.72 -0.88 -6.27
CA GLU A 69 -2.33 -1.66 -7.34
C GLU A 69 -1.50 -2.92 -7.58
N VAL A 70 -2.09 -4.10 -7.51
CA VAL A 70 -1.38 -5.35 -7.75
C VAL A 70 -2.06 -6.27 -8.75
N GLN A 71 -3.14 -5.81 -9.36
CA GLN A 71 -3.90 -6.58 -10.35
C GLN A 71 -4.33 -7.95 -9.79
N ARG A 72 -4.23 -9.01 -10.55
CA ARG A 72 -4.63 -10.38 -10.16
C ARG A 72 -3.40 -11.25 -9.85
N SER A 73 -2.38 -10.66 -9.23
CA SER A 73 -1.06 -11.28 -9.04
C SER A 73 -0.97 -12.25 -7.87
N PHE A 74 -1.92 -12.23 -6.94
CA PHE A 74 -1.81 -12.89 -5.64
C PHE A 74 -0.52 -12.51 -4.89
N TYR A 75 -0.01 -11.28 -5.14
CA TYR A 75 1.20 -10.78 -4.46
C TYR A 75 2.38 -11.74 -4.63
N THR A 76 2.58 -12.25 -5.84
CA THR A 76 3.55 -13.29 -6.13
C THR A 76 4.54 -12.83 -7.21
N ASP A 77 5.80 -13.19 -7.03
CA ASP A 77 6.81 -13.08 -8.08
C ASP A 77 6.59 -14.22 -9.08
N MET A 78 6.13 -13.88 -10.28
CA MET A 78 5.76 -14.86 -11.28
C MET A 78 6.98 -15.28 -12.10
N LYS A 79 7.09 -16.59 -12.40
CA LYS A 79 8.19 -17.13 -13.19
C LYS A 79 8.25 -16.52 -14.62
N HIS A 80 7.09 -16.30 -15.22
CA HIS A 80 6.95 -15.72 -16.56
C HIS A 80 6.08 -14.47 -16.57
N GLY A 81 6.15 -13.68 -15.50
CA GLY A 81 5.35 -12.48 -15.33
C GLY A 81 6.04 -11.47 -14.43
N LEU A 82 5.27 -10.63 -13.79
CA LEU A 82 5.75 -9.51 -12.99
C LEU A 82 6.02 -9.92 -11.54
N ASN A 83 6.96 -9.23 -10.90
CA ASN A 83 7.44 -9.54 -9.56
C ASN A 83 6.69 -8.74 -8.49
N TYR A 84 5.40 -9.01 -8.33
CA TYR A 84 4.55 -8.26 -7.41
C TYR A 84 4.90 -8.45 -5.93
N PHE A 85 5.43 -9.59 -5.53
CA PHE A 85 5.87 -9.77 -4.14
C PHE A 85 7.05 -8.86 -3.82
N SER A 86 8.08 -8.86 -4.66
CA SER A 86 9.24 -7.98 -4.48
C SER A 86 8.83 -6.50 -4.51
N TYR A 87 7.85 -6.15 -5.33
CA TYR A 87 7.30 -4.80 -5.38
C TYR A 87 6.69 -4.39 -4.02
N VAL A 88 5.76 -5.17 -3.49
CA VAL A 88 5.04 -4.78 -2.25
C VAL A 88 5.86 -4.98 -0.99
N SER A 89 6.77 -5.96 -0.96
CA SER A 89 7.59 -6.21 0.23
C SER A 89 8.76 -5.26 0.38
N ASP A 90 9.35 -4.80 -0.71
CA ASP A 90 10.60 -4.03 -0.69
C ASP A 90 10.47 -2.66 -1.34
N GLU A 91 10.17 -2.61 -2.64
CA GLU A 91 10.19 -1.36 -3.41
C GLU A 91 9.15 -0.35 -2.93
N LEU A 92 7.94 -0.80 -2.61
CA LEU A 92 6.85 0.11 -2.24
C LEU A 92 7.17 0.97 -1.02
N ARG A 93 7.79 0.38 0.01
CA ARG A 93 8.20 1.13 1.21
C ARG A 93 9.28 2.17 0.88
N GLU A 94 10.21 1.81 0.02
CA GLU A 94 11.26 2.72 -0.42
C GLU A 94 10.68 3.91 -1.20
N ILE A 95 9.77 3.64 -2.12
CA ILE A 95 9.07 4.69 -2.89
C ILE A 95 8.30 5.61 -1.96
N CYS A 96 7.54 5.08 -1.02
CA CYS A 96 6.77 5.88 -0.07
C CYS A 96 7.67 6.72 0.85
N SER A 97 8.81 6.18 1.26
CA SER A 97 9.81 6.94 2.02
C SER A 97 10.36 8.10 1.20
N ASN A 98 10.66 7.87 -0.08
CA ASN A 98 11.21 8.90 -0.96
C ASN A 98 10.19 9.98 -1.31
N PHE A 99 8.95 9.62 -1.61
CA PHE A 99 7.91 10.56 -2.05
C PHE A 99 7.28 11.33 -0.89
N PHE A 100 7.03 10.67 0.22
CA PHE A 100 6.22 11.21 1.33
C PHE A 100 6.95 11.27 2.66
N SER A 101 8.21 10.86 2.73
CA SER A 101 8.98 10.75 3.97
C SER A 101 8.32 9.85 5.03
N LEU A 102 7.64 8.80 4.59
CA LEU A 102 7.02 7.84 5.51
C LEU A 102 8.08 7.04 6.26
N SER A 103 7.77 6.68 7.50
CA SER A 103 8.68 5.89 8.33
C SER A 103 8.96 4.52 7.73
N THR A 104 10.22 4.08 7.77
CA THR A 104 10.64 2.71 7.43
C THR A 104 10.86 1.84 8.68
N ASP A 105 10.60 2.37 9.87
CA ASP A 105 10.70 1.62 11.13
C ASP A 105 9.69 0.48 11.13
N LYS A 106 10.17 -0.73 11.37
CA LYS A 106 9.33 -1.95 11.42
C LYS A 106 8.20 -1.84 12.44
N LYS A 107 8.41 -1.12 13.52
CA LYS A 107 7.38 -0.92 14.57
C LYS A 107 6.23 -0.04 14.12
N LYS A 108 6.43 0.75 13.07
CA LYS A 108 5.44 1.70 12.54
C LYS A 108 4.86 1.27 11.20
N ASN A 109 5.32 0.18 10.62
CA ASN A 109 4.85 -0.33 9.33
C ASN A 109 4.00 -1.58 9.54
N HIS A 110 2.78 -1.55 9.03
CA HIS A 110 1.80 -2.61 9.20
C HIS A 110 1.25 -3.02 7.83
N VAL A 111 0.84 -4.27 7.70
CA VAL A 111 0.15 -4.76 6.50
C VAL A 111 -1.21 -5.30 6.88
N MET A 112 -2.20 -4.99 6.07
CA MET A 112 -3.57 -5.49 6.20
C MET A 112 -4.09 -5.86 4.81
N GLY A 113 -5.03 -6.77 4.76
CA GLY A 113 -5.62 -7.14 3.48
C GLY A 113 -6.87 -8.00 3.63
N PHE A 114 -7.62 -8.09 2.55
CA PHE A 114 -8.84 -8.88 2.44
C PHE A 114 -8.72 -9.87 1.29
N SER A 115 -9.12 -11.14 1.50
CA SER A 115 -9.09 -12.19 0.49
C SER A 115 -7.67 -12.39 -0.09
N MET A 116 -7.47 -12.18 -1.39
CA MET A 116 -6.14 -12.18 -2.02
C MET A 116 -5.18 -11.24 -1.29
N GLY A 117 -5.65 -10.06 -0.87
CA GLY A 117 -4.86 -9.11 -0.08
C GLY A 117 -4.48 -9.64 1.29
N GLY A 118 -5.34 -10.43 1.93
CA GLY A 118 -5.03 -11.11 3.18
C GLY A 118 -3.88 -12.11 3.03
N TYR A 119 -3.90 -12.87 1.94
CA TYR A 119 -2.80 -13.75 1.58
C TYR A 119 -1.49 -12.96 1.40
N GLY A 120 -1.55 -11.86 0.65
CA GLY A 120 -0.40 -10.99 0.44
C GLY A 120 0.14 -10.38 1.74
N ALA A 121 -0.75 -9.94 2.63
CA ALA A 121 -0.37 -9.38 3.92
C ALA A 121 0.36 -10.42 4.79
N LEU A 122 -0.16 -11.63 4.89
CA LEU A 122 0.51 -12.72 5.61
C LEU A 122 1.87 -13.05 5.02
N LYS A 123 1.95 -13.12 3.71
CA LYS A 123 3.21 -13.39 2.99
C LYS A 123 4.27 -12.33 3.27
N CYS A 124 3.90 -11.06 3.33
CA CYS A 124 4.82 -9.97 3.68
C CYS A 124 5.23 -9.97 5.15
N ALA A 125 4.33 -10.40 6.05
CA ALA A 125 4.59 -10.39 7.49
C ALA A 125 5.48 -11.55 7.94
N LEU A 126 5.47 -12.64 7.24
CA LEU A 126 6.29 -13.83 7.53
C LEU A 126 7.64 -13.77 6.83
#